data_ed3823774e20c5190001a26c3a0c1576
#
_entry.id   ed3823774e20c5190001a26c3a0c1576
#
_cell.length_a   1.000
_cell.length_b   1.000
_cell.length_c   1.000
_cell.angle_alpha   90.00
_cell.angle_beta   90.00
_cell.angle_gamma   90.00
#
_symmetry.space_group_name_H-M   'P 1'
#
loop_
_entity.id
_entity.type
_entity.pdbx_description
1 polymer ?
#
loop_
_entity_poly.entity_id
_entity_poly.type
_entity_poly.pdbx_seq_one_letter_code
_entity_poly.pdbx_strand_id
1 'polypeptide(L)'
;PAIGSTSFPRPHNADWSWRPELWRGPLARPGMSSVETKSMLGDEVTLFHDCAFSELTLRQIRNQREEDLAPYGVRLDVFKFDGSFLSLVIVLPPEATQGLKKTHRIGVNTIVEMEKPIEIFVRLNVKHGPNTEQIVRELPLNEEDVMVEFDLAYSKLNERRVEKAWLDLIFEGPE
;
A
#
# COMPACT_ATOMS: atom_id res chain seq x y z
N PRO A 1 -9.37 -12.42 13.23
CA PRO A 1 -9.05 -13.24 12.06
C PRO A 1 -7.80 -14.09 12.28
N ALA A 2 -7.73 -15.24 11.64
CA ALA A 2 -6.58 -16.11 11.76
C ALA A 2 -5.35 -15.47 11.10
N ILE A 3 -4.18 -15.65 11.73
CA ILE A 3 -2.90 -15.18 11.20
C ILE A 3 -2.63 -15.92 9.87
N GLY A 4 -2.20 -15.19 8.86
CA GLY A 4 -1.94 -15.73 7.52
C GLY A 4 -3.16 -15.83 6.62
N SER A 5 -4.34 -15.52 7.14
CA SER A 5 -5.58 -15.55 6.38
C SER A 5 -5.93 -14.19 5.78
N THR A 6 -6.55 -14.20 4.59
CA THR A 6 -7.16 -13.00 4.02
C THR A 6 -8.57 -12.77 4.58
N SER A 7 -9.10 -13.70 5.38
CA SER A 7 -10.42 -13.57 5.98
C SER A 7 -10.44 -12.44 6.99
N PHE A 8 -11.31 -11.50 6.75
CA PHE A 8 -11.66 -10.42 7.68
C PHE A 8 -13.05 -9.92 7.31
N PRO A 9 -13.72 -9.17 8.20
CA PRO A 9 -15.03 -8.66 7.87
C PRO A 9 -15.01 -7.83 6.60
N ARG A 10 -15.75 -8.26 5.59
CA ARG A 10 -15.86 -7.52 4.33
C ARG A 10 -16.81 -6.33 4.57
N PRO A 11 -16.41 -5.12 4.12
CA PRO A 11 -17.29 -3.97 4.23
C PRO A 11 -18.63 -4.21 3.56
N HIS A 12 -19.69 -3.61 4.09
CA HIS A 12 -21.01 -3.66 3.49
C HIS A 12 -20.95 -3.09 2.06
N ASN A 13 -21.57 -3.75 1.11
CA ASN A 13 -21.57 -3.42 -0.32
C ASN A 13 -20.23 -3.65 -1.03
N ALA A 14 -19.27 -4.31 -0.40
CA ALA A 14 -18.03 -4.67 -1.08
C ALA A 14 -18.19 -6.01 -1.81
N ASP A 15 -17.80 -6.04 -3.08
CA ASP A 15 -17.78 -7.26 -3.87
C ASP A 15 -16.54 -8.11 -3.56
N TRP A 16 -15.48 -7.47 -3.12
CA TRP A 16 -14.20 -8.10 -2.85
C TRP A 16 -13.43 -7.29 -1.82
N SER A 17 -12.68 -7.99 -0.98
CA SER A 17 -11.77 -7.35 -0.04
C SER A 17 -10.53 -8.21 0.17
N TRP A 18 -9.41 -7.55 0.48
CA TRP A 18 -8.12 -8.20 0.57
C TRP A 18 -7.18 -7.42 1.49
N ARG A 19 -6.26 -8.15 2.07
CA ARG A 19 -5.19 -7.58 2.91
C ARG A 19 -3.86 -8.15 2.46
N PRO A 20 -2.83 -7.29 2.21
CA PRO A 20 -1.50 -7.78 1.81
C PRO A 20 -0.89 -8.71 2.87
N GLU A 21 -0.04 -9.64 2.42
CA GLU A 21 0.59 -10.61 3.32
C GLU A 21 1.36 -9.96 4.47
N LEU A 22 1.99 -8.81 4.23
CA LEU A 22 2.74 -8.06 5.24
C LEU A 22 1.88 -7.69 6.45
N TRP A 23 0.59 -7.41 6.23
CA TRP A 23 -0.36 -7.05 7.29
C TRP A 23 -1.20 -8.24 7.76
N ARG A 24 -1.08 -9.37 7.10
CA ARG A 24 -1.93 -10.56 7.30
C ARG A 24 -1.32 -11.56 8.27
N GLY A 25 -0.02 -11.81 8.15
CA GLY A 25 0.66 -12.81 8.93
C GLY A 25 2.17 -12.61 8.95
N PRO A 26 2.91 -13.42 9.74
CA PRO A 26 4.35 -13.26 9.88
C PRO A 26 5.07 -13.61 8.59
N LEU A 27 6.08 -12.78 8.24
CA LEU A 27 6.94 -13.01 7.08
C LEU A 27 8.17 -13.83 7.50
N ALA A 28 8.74 -14.60 6.56
CA ALA A 28 9.97 -15.35 6.78
C ALA A 28 11.16 -14.42 7.09
N ARG A 29 11.19 -13.25 6.43
CA ARG A 29 12.14 -12.18 6.71
C ARG A 29 11.37 -10.95 7.16
N PRO A 30 11.18 -10.75 8.47
CA PRO A 30 10.31 -9.67 8.95
C PRO A 30 10.94 -8.29 8.92
N GLY A 31 12.21 -8.15 8.59
CA GLY A 31 12.85 -6.85 8.56
C GLY A 31 14.17 -6.81 7.85
N MET A 32 14.62 -5.60 7.53
CA MET A 32 15.91 -5.34 6.93
C MET A 32 16.41 -3.95 7.32
N SER A 33 17.73 -3.79 7.35
CA SER A 33 18.40 -2.52 7.61
C SER A 33 19.23 -2.13 6.39
N SER A 34 19.61 -0.85 6.30
CA SER A 34 20.34 -0.32 5.15
C SER A 34 19.64 -0.65 3.85
N VAL A 35 18.35 -0.34 3.79
CA VAL A 35 17.47 -0.79 2.70
C VAL A 35 17.85 -0.11 1.39
N GLU A 36 18.20 -0.91 0.40
CA GLU A 36 18.47 -0.44 -0.95
C GLU A 36 17.17 -0.35 -1.76
N THR A 37 17.21 0.42 -2.86
CA THR A 37 16.07 0.47 -3.77
C THR A 37 15.77 -0.90 -4.37
N LYS A 38 14.49 -1.16 -4.65
CA LYS A 38 13.96 -2.46 -5.10
C LYS A 38 14.05 -3.57 -4.06
N SER A 39 14.28 -3.23 -2.80
CA SER A 39 14.24 -4.22 -1.72
C SER A 39 12.80 -4.69 -1.47
N MET A 40 12.63 -6.00 -1.32
CA MET A 40 11.30 -6.58 -1.10
C MET A 40 11.11 -7.03 0.33
N LEU A 41 9.94 -6.72 0.90
CA LEU A 41 9.49 -7.25 2.17
C LEU A 41 8.31 -8.19 1.90
N GLY A 42 8.59 -9.48 1.83
CA GLY A 42 7.66 -10.47 1.31
C GLY A 42 7.60 -10.45 -0.22
N ASP A 43 6.55 -11.04 -0.78
CA ASP A 43 6.39 -11.18 -2.23
C ASP A 43 5.57 -10.06 -2.86
N GLU A 44 4.87 -9.25 -2.04
CA GLU A 44 3.89 -8.28 -2.52
C GLU A 44 4.32 -6.84 -2.35
N VAL A 45 5.31 -6.56 -1.52
CA VAL A 45 5.72 -5.19 -1.17
C VAL A 45 7.17 -4.95 -1.55
N THR A 46 7.41 -3.87 -2.29
CA THR A 46 8.75 -3.46 -2.73
C THR A 46 8.97 -2.00 -2.37
N LEU A 47 10.16 -1.70 -1.85
CA LEU A 47 10.57 -0.32 -1.54
C LEU A 47 11.38 0.25 -2.69
N PHE A 48 11.04 1.48 -3.11
CA PHE A 48 11.77 2.22 -4.12
C PHE A 48 12.22 3.58 -3.57
N HIS A 49 13.46 3.95 -3.83
CA HIS A 49 14.00 5.29 -3.53
C HIS A 49 15.17 5.60 -4.46
N ASP A 50 15.59 6.86 -4.48
CA ASP A 50 16.70 7.33 -5.29
C ASP A 50 17.89 7.83 -4.45
N CYS A 51 18.00 7.38 -3.22
CA CYS A 51 19.09 7.76 -2.32
C CYS A 51 20.41 7.11 -2.71
N ALA A 52 21.47 7.93 -2.77
CA ALA A 52 22.84 7.41 -2.83
C ALA A 52 23.34 7.00 -1.44
N PHE A 53 22.99 7.79 -0.42
CA PHE A 53 23.35 7.52 0.98
C PHE A 53 22.10 7.57 1.84
N SER A 54 21.64 6.43 2.28
CA SER A 54 20.44 6.33 3.12
C SER A 54 20.69 5.43 4.32
N GLU A 55 20.07 5.80 5.44
CA GLU A 55 19.94 4.93 6.60
C GLU A 55 18.45 4.69 6.83
N LEU A 56 17.97 3.60 6.26
CA LEU A 56 16.56 3.20 6.32
C LEU A 56 16.46 1.82 6.93
N THR A 57 15.50 1.63 7.81
CA THR A 57 15.10 0.30 8.26
C THR A 57 13.63 0.07 7.92
N LEU A 58 13.31 -1.13 7.52
CA LEU A 58 11.96 -1.54 7.18
C LEU A 58 11.68 -2.87 7.87
N ARG A 59 10.65 -2.94 8.68
CA ARG A 59 10.32 -4.18 9.37
C ARG A 59 8.83 -4.35 9.57
N GLN A 60 8.43 -5.61 9.63
CA GLN A 60 7.10 -6.00 10.04
C GLN A 60 7.01 -5.93 11.56
N ILE A 61 5.93 -5.36 12.07
CA ILE A 61 5.64 -5.31 13.50
C ILE A 61 4.32 -6.03 13.78
N ARG A 62 4.17 -6.55 14.98
CA ARG A 62 2.92 -7.14 15.42
C ARG A 62 2.06 -6.09 16.10
N ASN A 63 0.85 -5.91 15.61
CA ASN A 63 -0.12 -4.99 16.19
C ASN A 63 -0.81 -5.66 17.38
N GLN A 64 -1.02 -4.88 18.45
CA GLN A 64 -1.56 -5.39 19.71
C GLN A 64 -2.78 -4.64 20.20
N ARG A 65 -3.13 -3.51 19.56
CA ARG A 65 -4.30 -2.73 19.96
C ARG A 65 -5.57 -3.29 19.32
N GLU A 66 -6.67 -3.22 20.07
CA GLU A 66 -7.98 -3.70 19.55
C GLU A 66 -8.45 -2.90 18.34
N GLU A 67 -8.15 -1.60 18.30
CA GLU A 67 -8.52 -0.70 17.23
C GLU A 67 -7.69 -0.89 15.95
N ASP A 68 -6.63 -1.68 16.00
CA ASP A 68 -5.81 -1.96 14.80
C ASP A 68 -6.60 -2.77 13.78
N LEU A 69 -6.53 -2.34 12.50
CA LEU A 69 -7.26 -2.99 11.41
C LEU A 69 -6.69 -4.35 11.02
N ALA A 70 -5.43 -4.58 11.32
CA ALA A 70 -4.70 -5.77 10.90
C ALA A 70 -3.85 -6.34 12.02
N PRO A 71 -3.53 -7.65 12.01
CA PRO A 71 -2.67 -8.23 13.03
C PRO A 71 -1.22 -7.79 12.94
N TYR A 72 -0.77 -7.31 11.79
CA TYR A 72 0.60 -6.84 11.56
C TYR A 72 0.60 -5.47 10.91
N GLY A 73 1.71 -4.78 11.03
CA GLY A 73 1.94 -3.52 10.37
C GLY A 73 3.37 -3.45 9.84
N VAL A 74 3.68 -2.35 9.17
CA VAL A 74 5.04 -2.08 8.71
C VAL A 74 5.56 -0.84 9.42
N ARG A 75 6.81 -0.91 9.87
CA ARG A 75 7.52 0.22 10.45
C ARG A 75 8.67 0.60 9.54
N LEU A 76 8.68 1.83 9.11
CA LEU A 76 9.74 2.43 8.32
C LEU A 76 10.42 3.50 9.15
N ASP A 77 11.70 3.31 9.44
CA ASP A 77 12.54 4.29 10.14
C ASP A 77 13.53 4.89 9.16
N VAL A 78 13.53 6.21 9.07
CA VAL A 78 14.40 6.97 8.17
C VAL A 78 15.33 7.81 9.03
N PHE A 79 16.61 7.43 9.07
CA PHE A 79 17.63 8.15 9.85
C PHE A 79 18.41 9.14 8.97
N LYS A 80 18.66 8.77 7.72
CA LYS A 80 19.26 9.65 6.72
C LYS A 80 18.61 9.40 5.38
N PHE A 81 18.29 10.49 4.68
CA PHE A 81 17.68 10.42 3.37
C PHE A 81 18.08 11.61 2.53
N ASP A 82 18.85 11.37 1.46
CA ASP A 82 19.33 12.40 0.53
C ASP A 82 18.63 12.34 -0.83
N GLY A 83 17.60 11.54 -0.97
CA GLY A 83 16.88 11.33 -2.21
C GLY A 83 15.69 12.25 -2.39
N SER A 84 15.09 12.18 -3.57
CA SER A 84 13.92 12.96 -3.95
C SER A 84 12.60 12.20 -3.79
N PHE A 85 12.65 10.87 -3.70
CA PHE A 85 11.43 10.09 -3.48
C PHE A 85 11.68 8.84 -2.64
N LEU A 86 10.63 8.43 -1.96
CA LEU A 86 10.57 7.17 -1.21
C LEU A 86 9.14 6.62 -1.38
N SER A 87 9.02 5.41 -1.88
CA SER A 87 7.72 4.78 -2.06
C SER A 87 7.73 3.29 -1.76
N LEU A 88 6.58 2.80 -1.27
CA LEU A 88 6.29 1.38 -1.13
C LEU A 88 5.29 0.99 -2.21
N VAL A 89 5.64 -0.03 -2.98
CA VAL A 89 4.76 -0.58 -4.01
C VAL A 89 4.13 -1.86 -3.49
N ILE A 90 2.81 -1.92 -3.52
CA ILE A 90 2.04 -3.10 -3.10
C ILE A 90 1.35 -3.67 -4.33
N VAL A 91 1.77 -4.88 -4.73
CA VAL A 91 1.18 -5.57 -5.88
C VAL A 91 -0.14 -6.22 -5.44
N LEU A 92 -1.22 -5.92 -6.16
CA LEU A 92 -2.51 -6.53 -5.91
C LEU A 92 -2.60 -7.91 -6.56
N PRO A 93 -3.34 -8.85 -5.94
CA PRO A 93 -3.47 -10.19 -6.52
C PRO A 93 -4.31 -10.16 -7.81
N PRO A 94 -4.20 -11.19 -8.67
CA PRO A 94 -4.99 -11.25 -9.90
C PRO A 94 -6.49 -11.11 -9.69
N GLU A 95 -7.01 -11.56 -8.56
CA GLU A 95 -8.42 -11.48 -8.20
C GLU A 95 -8.91 -10.03 -8.11
N ALA A 96 -8.03 -9.09 -7.79
CA ALA A 96 -8.38 -7.67 -7.70
C ALA A 96 -8.79 -7.07 -9.04
N THR A 97 -8.26 -7.62 -10.13
CA THR A 97 -8.52 -7.11 -11.48
C THR A 97 -9.56 -7.92 -12.25
N GLN A 98 -9.93 -9.09 -11.74
CA GLN A 98 -10.94 -9.92 -12.38
C GLN A 98 -12.31 -9.28 -12.27
N GLY A 99 -12.92 -8.97 -13.40
CA GLY A 99 -14.23 -8.33 -13.45
C GLY A 99 -14.23 -6.86 -13.03
N LEU A 100 -13.06 -6.22 -12.96
CA LEU A 100 -12.96 -4.80 -12.60
C LEU A 100 -13.60 -3.94 -13.68
N LYS A 101 -14.49 -3.03 -13.26
CA LYS A 101 -15.26 -2.15 -14.13
C LYS A 101 -15.17 -0.71 -13.68
N LYS A 102 -15.52 0.22 -14.57
CA LYS A 102 -15.58 1.66 -14.26
C LYS A 102 -16.62 1.99 -13.18
N THR A 103 -17.60 1.12 -12.98
CA THR A 103 -18.60 1.29 -11.92
C THR A 103 -18.08 0.94 -10.53
N HIS A 104 -16.92 0.32 -10.45
CA HIS A 104 -16.29 -0.04 -9.18
C HIS A 104 -15.57 1.16 -8.57
N ARG A 105 -15.53 1.17 -7.24
CA ARG A 105 -14.67 2.03 -6.44
C ARG A 105 -13.70 1.16 -5.66
N ILE A 106 -12.46 1.60 -5.62
CA ILE A 106 -11.44 0.89 -4.84
C ILE A 106 -11.17 1.72 -3.59
N GLY A 107 -11.41 1.12 -2.44
CA GLY A 107 -11.17 1.75 -1.15
C GLY A 107 -9.91 1.19 -0.50
N VAL A 108 -9.10 2.06 0.08
CA VAL A 108 -7.93 1.70 0.86
C VAL A 108 -8.12 2.23 2.27
N ASN A 109 -8.24 1.32 3.24
CA ASN A 109 -8.36 1.65 4.66
C ASN A 109 -7.01 1.43 5.31
N THR A 110 -6.55 2.40 6.09
CA THR A 110 -5.25 2.30 6.76
C THR A 110 -5.24 3.02 8.09
N ILE A 111 -4.37 2.57 8.98
CA ILE A 111 -4.02 3.28 10.20
C ILE A 111 -2.56 3.70 10.05
N VAL A 112 -2.30 4.99 10.23
CA VAL A 112 -0.97 5.57 10.08
C VAL A 112 -0.56 6.27 11.38
N GLU A 113 0.61 5.92 11.88
CA GLU A 113 1.25 6.58 13.00
C GLU A 113 2.55 7.22 12.53
N MET A 114 2.77 8.47 12.91
CA MET A 114 3.94 9.24 12.50
C MET A 114 4.59 9.88 13.70
N GLU A 115 5.91 9.85 13.76
CA GLU A 115 6.68 10.58 14.75
C GLU A 115 6.76 12.07 14.40
N LYS A 116 6.90 12.38 13.11
CA LYS A 116 6.93 13.75 12.58
C LYS A 116 5.91 13.88 11.45
N PRO A 117 5.33 15.09 11.24
CA PRO A 117 4.40 15.28 10.14
C PRO A 117 5.04 14.99 8.80
N ILE A 118 4.39 14.12 8.01
CA ILE A 118 4.75 13.82 6.64
C ILE A 118 3.48 13.81 5.80
N GLU A 119 3.63 13.92 4.49
CA GLU A 119 2.53 13.73 3.55
C GLU A 119 2.64 12.34 2.92
N ILE A 120 1.52 11.66 2.81
CA ILE A 120 1.46 10.35 2.17
C ILE A 120 0.44 10.39 1.05
N PHE A 121 0.88 10.04 -0.15
CA PHE A 121 0.01 9.90 -1.32
C PHE A 121 -0.15 8.45 -1.67
N VAL A 122 -1.34 8.06 -2.07
CA VAL A 122 -1.63 6.71 -2.58
C VAL A 122 -1.94 6.84 -4.06
N ARG A 123 -1.19 6.14 -4.89
CA ARG A 123 -1.44 6.09 -6.33
C ARG A 123 -1.91 4.70 -6.71
N LEU A 124 -3.12 4.62 -7.24
CA LEU A 124 -3.63 3.39 -7.83
C LEU A 124 -3.19 3.34 -9.28
N ASN A 125 -2.58 2.21 -9.66
CA ASN A 125 -2.16 1.94 -11.03
C ASN A 125 -2.90 0.72 -11.54
N VAL A 126 -3.54 0.85 -12.70
CA VAL A 126 -4.22 -0.26 -13.35
C VAL A 126 -3.72 -0.35 -14.78
N LYS A 127 -3.05 -1.45 -15.10
CA LYS A 127 -2.58 -1.70 -16.47
C LYS A 127 -3.69 -2.34 -17.28
N HIS A 128 -4.02 -1.71 -18.40
CA HIS A 128 -5.03 -2.23 -19.35
C HIS A 128 -4.50 -2.11 -20.78
N GLY A 129 -4.21 -3.24 -21.38
CA GLY A 129 -3.55 -3.27 -22.69
C GLY A 129 -2.20 -2.54 -22.65
N PRO A 130 -1.92 -1.64 -23.63
CA PRO A 130 -0.68 -0.89 -23.64
C PRO A 130 -0.67 0.31 -22.69
N ASN A 131 -1.78 0.59 -22.01
CA ASN A 131 -1.95 1.78 -21.19
C ASN A 131 -1.93 1.44 -19.69
N THR A 132 -1.61 2.43 -18.87
CA THR A 132 -1.72 2.35 -17.42
C THR A 132 -2.52 3.54 -16.93
N GLU A 133 -3.64 3.27 -16.26
CA GLU A 133 -4.44 4.29 -15.61
C GLU A 133 -3.85 4.57 -14.24
N GLN A 134 -3.67 5.85 -13.90
CA GLN A 134 -3.10 6.27 -12.61
C GLN A 134 -4.02 7.28 -11.94
N ILE A 135 -4.37 7.01 -10.70
CA ILE A 135 -5.19 7.91 -9.88
C ILE A 135 -4.45 8.13 -8.57
N VAL A 136 -4.23 9.39 -8.21
CA VAL A 136 -3.51 9.76 -6.99
C VAL A 136 -4.48 10.38 -6.00
N ARG A 137 -4.37 9.98 -4.73
CA ARG A 137 -5.11 10.59 -3.61
C ARG A 137 -4.16 10.81 -2.45
N GLU A 138 -4.28 11.96 -1.78
CA GLU A 138 -3.56 12.21 -0.55
C GLU A 138 -4.32 11.57 0.62
N LEU A 139 -3.58 10.91 1.53
CA LEU A 139 -4.18 10.40 2.76
C LEU A 139 -4.49 11.57 3.71
N PRO A 140 -5.73 11.66 4.21
CA PRO A 140 -6.09 12.70 5.17
C PRO A 140 -5.57 12.33 6.56
N LEU A 141 -4.32 12.71 6.87
CA LEU A 141 -3.62 12.30 8.09
C LEU A 141 -4.00 13.09 9.34
N ASN A 142 -5.17 13.71 9.36
CA ASN A 142 -5.75 14.37 10.52
C ASN A 142 -6.43 13.40 11.50
N GLU A 143 -6.58 12.15 11.12
CA GLU A 143 -7.12 11.07 11.94
C GLU A 143 -6.20 9.85 11.81
N GLU A 144 -6.22 8.98 12.83
CA GLU A 144 -5.40 7.77 12.84
C GLU A 144 -5.91 6.73 11.84
N ASP A 145 -7.22 6.50 11.83
CA ASP A 145 -7.88 5.57 10.91
C ASP A 145 -8.43 6.36 9.74
N VAL A 146 -7.85 6.16 8.56
CA VAL A 146 -8.19 6.92 7.36
C VAL A 146 -8.53 6.00 6.20
N MET A 147 -9.39 6.48 5.31
CA MET A 147 -9.77 5.77 4.09
C MET A 147 -9.68 6.71 2.90
N VAL A 148 -9.15 6.21 1.80
CA VAL A 148 -9.25 6.88 0.50
C VAL A 148 -9.96 5.98 -0.49
N GLU A 149 -10.72 6.58 -1.39
CA GLU A 149 -11.43 5.87 -2.45
C GLU A 149 -10.97 6.33 -3.81
N PHE A 150 -10.84 5.36 -4.72
CA PHE A 150 -10.53 5.61 -6.12
C PHE A 150 -11.78 5.27 -6.94
N ASP A 151 -12.38 6.30 -7.53
CA ASP A 151 -13.56 6.15 -8.38
C ASP A 151 -13.11 5.95 -9.83
N LEU A 152 -13.39 4.78 -10.39
CA LEU A 152 -12.99 4.44 -11.74
C LEU A 152 -13.93 4.98 -12.81
N ALA A 153 -15.04 5.61 -12.42
CA ALA A 153 -16.05 6.11 -13.37
C ALA A 153 -15.50 7.14 -14.36
N TYR A 154 -14.54 7.95 -13.90
CA TYR A 154 -13.93 9.01 -14.70
C TYR A 154 -12.60 8.61 -15.33
N SER A 155 -12.19 7.35 -15.18
CA SER A 155 -10.96 6.83 -15.77
C SER A 155 -11.18 6.45 -17.22
N LYS A 156 -10.06 6.25 -17.94
CA LYS A 156 -10.08 5.73 -19.31
C LYS A 156 -9.87 4.21 -19.33
N LEU A 157 -10.26 3.53 -18.28
CA LEU A 157 -10.07 2.10 -18.11
C LEU A 157 -10.74 1.32 -19.24
N ASN A 158 -9.97 0.45 -19.90
CA ASN A 158 -10.50 -0.53 -20.82
C ASN A 158 -10.82 -1.82 -20.06
N GLU A 159 -12.06 -1.99 -19.67
CA GLU A 159 -12.53 -3.10 -18.82
C GLU A 159 -12.25 -4.47 -19.39
N ARG A 160 -12.11 -4.58 -20.71
CA ARG A 160 -11.87 -5.87 -21.40
C ARG A 160 -10.40 -6.26 -21.42
N ARG A 161 -9.49 -5.33 -21.09
CA ARG A 161 -8.04 -5.54 -21.21
C ARG A 161 -7.28 -5.32 -19.91
N VAL A 162 -7.95 -5.34 -18.77
CA VAL A 162 -7.29 -5.18 -17.47
C VAL A 162 -6.36 -6.37 -17.21
N GLU A 163 -5.10 -6.08 -16.94
CA GLU A 163 -4.08 -7.10 -16.74
C GLU A 163 -3.64 -7.21 -15.28
N LYS A 164 -3.27 -6.07 -14.67
CA LYS A 164 -2.77 -6.03 -13.29
C LYS A 164 -3.00 -4.67 -12.67
N ALA A 165 -2.92 -4.62 -11.34
CA ALA A 165 -3.02 -3.40 -10.57
C ALA A 165 -2.02 -3.42 -9.43
N TRP A 166 -1.58 -2.22 -9.03
CA TRP A 166 -0.72 -2.06 -7.87
C TRP A 166 -0.93 -0.69 -7.24
N LEU A 167 -0.55 -0.57 -5.97
CA LEU A 167 -0.61 0.68 -5.23
C LEU A 167 0.80 1.16 -4.94
N ASP A 168 1.04 2.46 -5.11
CA ASP A 168 2.24 3.13 -4.64
C ASP A 168 1.89 3.96 -3.42
N LEU A 169 2.56 3.71 -2.30
CA LEU A 169 2.52 4.60 -1.14
C LEU A 169 3.73 5.53 -1.26
N ILE A 170 3.48 6.80 -1.50
CA ILE A 170 4.52 7.80 -1.76
C ILE A 170 4.63 8.69 -0.53
N PHE A 171 5.84 8.72 0.06
CA PHE A 171 6.10 9.48 1.28
C PHE A 171 6.86 10.75 0.95
N GLU A 172 6.33 11.90 1.39
CA GLU A 172 6.99 13.19 1.30
C GLU A 172 7.19 13.71 2.72
N GLY A 173 8.44 13.78 3.15
CA GLY A 173 8.77 14.15 4.50
C GLY A 173 9.19 15.59 4.63
N PRO A 174 9.28 16.09 5.88
CA PRO A 174 9.92 17.36 6.14
C PRO A 174 11.39 17.30 5.71
N GLU A 175 11.89 18.37 5.15
CA GLU A 175 13.29 18.52 4.78
C GLU A 175 14.22 18.50 6.02
#